data_14f00c69f05a061e9feea06c8e66beef
#
_entry.id   14f00c69f05a061e9feea06c8e66beef
#
_cell.length_a   1.000
_cell.length_b   1.000
_cell.length_c   1.000
_cell.angle_alpha   90.00
_cell.angle_beta   90.00
_cell.angle_gamma   90.00
#
_symmetry.space_group_name_H-M   'P 1'
#
loop_
_entity.id
_entity.type
_entity.pdbx_description
1 polymer ?
#
loop_
_entity_poly.entity_id
_entity_poly.type
_entity_poly.pdbx_seq_one_letter_code
_entity_poly.pdbx_strand_id
1 'polypeptide(L)'
;MANTVDILRERGFIEQTTHEQELNDYFDKETVTCYIGFDPTASSLHIGSLVPIMSLALMQRNGHRPIALVGGGTGLVGDPSGKTEMRKMLTYDDIAENARGIKKQLSHYLDFTDGKALLLNNADWLTKLGYISFLRDIGRHFSVNRMIKTESCKMRLDSEDGLSFIEFNYMVLQAYDFLELFDQQQCRLQMGGSDQWGNIVAGIDLIRRMRQETAFGITFPLITTSSGEKMGKTAKGAIWLDSGRTTPYEYYQYWVNTDDRDVARFLALFTFLPMDEIQKIEHLDGADLNSAKSVRALEATRLAHGEIEAQKALKAAGSMFGTRTVPEDILPSSSIHRGTAEADGVSVPHTFIDAADLKAGIPAFKLFNSVGLVSSGGAARRLIGQGGAYVNGTRVETFDQLITDSDINDEDSIILRSGKKRFHQVKVKRT
;
A
#
# COMPACT_ATOMS: atom_id res chain seq x y z
N MET A 1 -4.25 -26.62 -14.48
CA MET A 1 -3.91 -25.21 -14.16
C MET A 1 -3.18 -25.25 -12.84
N ALA A 2 -2.24 -24.35 -12.58
CA ALA A 2 -1.60 -24.28 -11.27
C ALA A 2 -2.67 -23.98 -10.20
N ASN A 3 -2.60 -24.62 -9.04
CA ASN A 3 -3.47 -24.37 -7.90
C ASN A 3 -3.21 -22.91 -7.40
N THR A 4 -4.26 -22.21 -7.00
CA THR A 4 -4.13 -20.81 -6.53
C THR A 4 -3.24 -20.69 -5.28
N VAL A 5 -3.20 -21.73 -4.43
CA VAL A 5 -2.28 -21.78 -3.28
C VAL A 5 -0.83 -21.77 -3.77
N ASP A 6 -0.52 -22.52 -4.85
CA ASP A 6 0.82 -22.56 -5.42
C ASP A 6 1.20 -21.21 -6.03
N ILE A 7 0.26 -20.54 -6.71
CA ILE A 7 0.46 -19.18 -7.22
C ILE A 7 0.77 -18.19 -6.08
N LEU A 8 0.01 -18.24 -5.00
CA LEU A 8 0.24 -17.40 -3.82
C LEU A 8 1.60 -17.71 -3.18
N ARG A 9 1.98 -18.99 -3.12
CA ARG A 9 3.28 -19.43 -2.56
C ARG A 9 4.44 -18.97 -3.43
N GLU A 10 4.38 -19.19 -4.73
CA GLU A 10 5.42 -18.77 -5.69
C GLU A 10 5.65 -17.26 -5.67
N ARG A 11 4.59 -16.47 -5.50
CA ARG A 11 4.66 -15.02 -5.40
C ARG A 11 5.10 -14.50 -4.03
N GLY A 12 5.26 -15.38 -3.04
CA GLY A 12 5.71 -15.00 -1.69
C GLY A 12 4.61 -14.46 -0.77
N PHE A 13 3.34 -14.79 -1.01
CA PHE A 13 2.23 -14.39 -0.14
C PHE A 13 2.05 -15.30 1.08
N ILE A 14 2.56 -16.52 1.07
CA ILE A 14 2.26 -17.48 2.14
C ILE A 14 3.38 -17.50 3.17
N GLU A 15 3.04 -17.14 4.42
CA GLU A 15 3.87 -17.34 5.61
C GLU A 15 3.49 -18.64 6.32
N GLN A 16 2.21 -18.80 6.65
CA GLN A 16 1.67 -19.99 7.31
C GLN A 16 0.30 -20.33 6.77
N THR A 17 -0.01 -21.62 6.79
CA THR A 17 -1.34 -22.17 6.46
C THR A 17 -1.80 -23.10 7.56
N THR A 18 -3.12 -23.23 7.72
CA THR A 18 -3.72 -24.31 8.50
C THR A 18 -4.08 -25.46 7.57
N HIS A 19 -3.98 -26.73 8.04
CA HIS A 19 -4.48 -27.92 7.32
C HIS A 19 -4.05 -27.94 5.84
N GLU A 20 -2.75 -27.90 5.57
CA GLU A 20 -2.17 -27.63 4.23
C GLU A 20 -2.74 -28.57 3.15
N GLN A 21 -2.86 -29.87 3.44
CA GLN A 21 -3.35 -30.83 2.47
C GLN A 21 -4.84 -30.60 2.15
N GLU A 22 -5.67 -30.45 3.18
CA GLU A 22 -7.11 -30.20 3.01
C GLU A 22 -7.39 -28.85 2.36
N LEU A 23 -6.53 -27.84 2.62
CA LEU A 23 -6.61 -26.55 1.98
C LEU A 23 -6.35 -26.66 0.47
N ASN A 24 -5.29 -27.37 0.05
CA ASN A 24 -5.01 -27.62 -1.35
C ASN A 24 -6.17 -28.39 -2.02
N ASP A 25 -6.67 -29.44 -1.38
CA ASP A 25 -7.81 -30.21 -1.85
C ASP A 25 -9.07 -29.34 -2.02
N TYR A 26 -9.28 -28.36 -1.13
CA TYR A 26 -10.40 -27.43 -1.20
C TYR A 26 -10.29 -26.52 -2.43
N PHE A 27 -9.10 -25.98 -2.69
CA PHE A 27 -8.85 -25.13 -3.86
C PHE A 27 -8.96 -25.90 -5.19
N ASP A 28 -8.63 -27.19 -5.21
CA ASP A 28 -8.72 -28.02 -6.41
C ASP A 28 -10.17 -28.37 -6.79
N LYS A 29 -11.06 -28.42 -5.81
CA LYS A 29 -12.42 -28.95 -5.98
C LYS A 29 -13.50 -27.89 -6.07
N GLU A 30 -13.27 -26.69 -5.49
CA GLU A 30 -14.33 -25.72 -5.28
C GLU A 30 -13.91 -24.29 -5.62
N THR A 31 -14.89 -23.44 -5.94
CA THR A 31 -14.70 -22.00 -5.93
C THR A 31 -14.61 -21.54 -4.48
N VAL A 32 -13.40 -21.15 -4.05
CA VAL A 32 -13.13 -20.73 -2.68
C VAL A 32 -13.69 -19.36 -2.41
N THR A 33 -14.53 -19.24 -1.38
CA THR A 33 -14.86 -17.95 -0.78
C THR A 33 -13.88 -17.66 0.36
N CYS A 34 -13.17 -16.52 0.27
CA CYS A 34 -12.20 -16.10 1.27
C CYS A 34 -12.48 -14.67 1.73
N TYR A 35 -11.94 -14.27 2.90
CA TYR A 35 -12.05 -12.90 3.34
C TYR A 35 -10.79 -12.34 3.99
N ILE A 36 -10.67 -11.01 3.95
CA ILE A 36 -9.72 -10.22 4.73
C ILE A 36 -10.46 -9.05 5.35
N GLY A 37 -10.18 -8.78 6.63
CA GLY A 37 -10.68 -7.62 7.35
C GLY A 37 -9.81 -6.38 7.14
N PHE A 38 -10.47 -5.23 7.00
CA PHE A 38 -9.85 -3.90 6.87
C PHE A 38 -10.48 -2.95 7.88
N ASP A 39 -9.80 -2.73 8.98
CA ASP A 39 -10.26 -1.76 9.98
C ASP A 39 -10.09 -0.34 9.46
N PRO A 40 -11.15 0.48 9.46
CA PRO A 40 -11.15 1.83 8.89
C PRO A 40 -10.50 2.84 9.85
N THR A 41 -9.22 2.67 10.16
CA THR A 41 -8.45 3.51 11.08
C THR A 41 -8.00 4.85 10.47
N ALA A 42 -8.13 5.00 9.17
CA ALA A 42 -7.88 6.23 8.41
C ALA A 42 -8.74 6.25 7.13
N SER A 43 -8.94 7.42 6.53
CA SER A 43 -9.69 7.60 5.28
C SER A 43 -9.01 6.99 4.05
N SER A 44 -7.79 6.49 4.19
CA SER A 44 -7.02 5.83 3.14
C SER A 44 -6.26 4.63 3.68
N LEU A 45 -6.15 3.61 2.85
CA LEU A 45 -5.16 2.55 2.98
C LEU A 45 -3.79 3.09 2.51
N HIS A 46 -2.72 2.44 2.92
CA HIS A 46 -1.36 2.76 2.53
C HIS A 46 -0.66 1.55 1.91
N ILE A 47 0.54 1.74 1.37
CA ILE A 47 1.30 0.66 0.71
C ILE A 47 1.43 -0.62 1.58
N GLY A 48 1.53 -0.48 2.90
CA GLY A 48 1.55 -1.64 3.81
C GLY A 48 0.30 -2.51 3.76
N SER A 49 -0.81 -2.00 3.23
CA SER A 49 -2.06 -2.75 3.02
C SER A 49 -2.12 -3.47 1.66
N LEU A 50 -1.10 -3.30 0.80
CA LEU A 50 -1.15 -3.86 -0.56
C LEU A 50 -1.07 -5.39 -0.57
N VAL A 51 -0.33 -6.02 0.34
CA VAL A 51 -0.25 -7.49 0.36
C VAL A 51 -1.63 -8.13 0.54
N PRO A 52 -2.43 -7.78 1.56
CA PRO A 52 -3.79 -8.28 1.67
C PRO A 52 -4.67 -7.90 0.46
N ILE A 53 -4.54 -6.70 -0.09
CA ILE A 53 -5.32 -6.27 -1.27
C ILE A 53 -4.96 -7.12 -2.50
N MET A 54 -3.68 -7.29 -2.79
CA MET A 54 -3.19 -8.05 -3.94
C MET A 54 -3.51 -9.54 -3.81
N SER A 55 -3.51 -10.09 -2.58
CA SER A 55 -3.94 -11.49 -2.38
C SER A 55 -5.41 -11.69 -2.72
N LEU A 56 -6.32 -10.78 -2.30
CA LEU A 56 -7.73 -10.84 -2.71
C LEU A 56 -7.88 -10.70 -4.23
N ALA A 57 -7.11 -9.79 -4.85
CA ALA A 57 -7.15 -9.60 -6.30
C ALA A 57 -6.64 -10.85 -7.05
N LEU A 58 -5.60 -11.54 -6.54
CA LEU A 58 -5.14 -12.82 -7.09
C LEU A 58 -6.19 -13.91 -6.93
N MET A 59 -6.86 -13.98 -5.78
CA MET A 59 -7.98 -14.90 -5.58
C MET A 59 -9.07 -14.70 -6.63
N GLN A 60 -9.49 -13.45 -6.84
CA GLN A 60 -10.51 -13.13 -7.86
C GLN A 60 -10.06 -13.47 -9.27
N ARG A 61 -8.82 -13.13 -9.65
CA ARG A 61 -8.29 -13.43 -10.98
C ARG A 61 -8.18 -14.90 -11.30
N ASN A 62 -8.09 -15.75 -10.27
CA ASN A 62 -8.06 -17.20 -10.39
C ASN A 62 -9.44 -17.86 -10.20
N GLY A 63 -10.53 -17.07 -10.27
CA GLY A 63 -11.90 -17.58 -10.29
C GLY A 63 -12.51 -17.84 -8.92
N HIS A 64 -11.89 -17.37 -7.84
CA HIS A 64 -12.40 -17.46 -6.49
C HIS A 64 -13.20 -16.20 -6.11
N ARG A 65 -13.97 -16.27 -5.02
CA ARG A 65 -14.83 -15.17 -4.55
C ARG A 65 -14.28 -14.52 -3.29
N PRO A 66 -13.51 -13.43 -3.41
CA PRO A 66 -12.99 -12.70 -2.27
C PRO A 66 -14.04 -11.80 -1.62
N ILE A 67 -13.97 -11.66 -0.30
CA ILE A 67 -14.72 -10.72 0.52
C ILE A 67 -13.75 -9.73 1.15
N ALA A 68 -13.93 -8.46 0.88
CA ALA A 68 -13.31 -7.38 1.64
C ALA A 68 -14.27 -7.00 2.77
N LEU A 69 -13.89 -7.32 4.02
CA LEU A 69 -14.70 -7.02 5.20
C LEU A 69 -14.24 -5.70 5.80
N VAL A 70 -15.08 -4.68 5.77
CA VAL A 70 -14.81 -3.41 6.47
C VAL A 70 -15.13 -3.59 7.95
N GLY A 71 -14.17 -3.28 8.80
CA GLY A 71 -14.28 -3.35 10.25
C GLY A 71 -15.05 -2.17 10.86
N GLY A 72 -16.31 -1.94 10.43
CA GLY A 72 -17.12 -0.84 10.97
C GLY A 72 -17.48 -1.04 12.44
N GLY A 73 -17.70 -2.28 12.87
CA GLY A 73 -17.91 -2.63 14.28
C GLY A 73 -16.60 -2.81 15.04
N THR A 74 -15.66 -3.57 14.48
CA THR A 74 -14.34 -3.80 15.11
C THR A 74 -13.49 -2.55 15.21
N GLY A 75 -13.65 -1.59 14.29
CA GLY A 75 -12.99 -0.28 14.35
C GLY A 75 -13.38 0.57 15.56
N LEU A 76 -14.54 0.33 16.18
CA LEU A 76 -14.95 0.94 17.45
C LEU A 76 -14.18 0.37 18.64
N VAL A 77 -13.62 -0.81 18.50
CA VAL A 77 -12.90 -1.55 19.56
C VAL A 77 -11.38 -1.37 19.39
N GLY A 78 -10.86 -1.58 18.22
CA GLY A 78 -9.45 -1.46 17.85
C GLY A 78 -8.65 -2.75 18.05
N ASP A 79 -8.03 -3.21 16.97
CA ASP A 79 -7.17 -4.41 16.95
C ASP A 79 -5.85 -4.16 17.69
N PRO A 80 -5.53 -4.95 18.73
CA PRO A 80 -4.24 -4.86 19.44
C PRO A 80 -3.08 -5.50 18.67
N SER A 81 -3.35 -6.31 17.63
CA SER A 81 -2.34 -7.10 16.91
C SER A 81 -1.24 -6.23 16.30
N GLY A 82 0.03 -6.62 16.54
CA GLY A 82 1.19 -5.92 16.01
C GLY A 82 1.40 -4.49 16.55
N LYS A 83 0.77 -4.12 17.67
CA LYS A 83 0.83 -2.79 18.30
C LYS A 83 1.27 -2.86 19.75
N THR A 84 2.06 -1.88 20.16
CA THR A 84 2.47 -1.67 21.56
C THR A 84 1.65 -0.60 22.27
N GLU A 85 0.94 0.26 21.50
CA GLU A 85 0.15 1.38 22.02
C GLU A 85 -1.34 1.15 21.79
N MET A 86 -2.19 1.67 22.68
CA MET A 86 -3.64 1.65 22.53
C MET A 86 -4.07 2.51 21.34
N ARG A 87 -5.04 2.02 20.54
CA ARG A 87 -5.59 2.79 19.43
C ARG A 87 -6.47 3.92 19.92
N LYS A 88 -6.42 5.06 19.20
CA LYS A 88 -7.40 6.14 19.39
C LYS A 88 -8.80 5.62 19.04
N MET A 89 -9.73 5.79 19.96
CA MET A 89 -11.14 5.47 19.70
C MET A 89 -11.70 6.42 18.62
N LEU A 90 -12.29 5.83 17.59
CA LEU A 90 -12.94 6.55 16.48
C LEU A 90 -14.44 6.69 16.76
N THR A 91 -15.04 7.74 16.24
CA THR A 91 -16.50 7.90 16.24
C THR A 91 -17.15 7.09 15.13
N TYR A 92 -18.46 6.88 15.19
CA TYR A 92 -19.23 6.25 14.11
C TYR A 92 -19.09 7.00 12.79
N ASP A 93 -19.07 8.34 12.83
CA ASP A 93 -18.92 9.18 11.65
C ASP A 93 -17.52 9.05 11.02
N ASP A 94 -16.46 9.05 11.84
CA ASP A 94 -15.09 8.81 11.38
C ASP A 94 -14.98 7.44 10.66
N ILE A 95 -15.56 6.41 11.27
CA ILE A 95 -15.55 5.04 10.71
C ILE A 95 -16.32 4.99 9.38
N ALA A 96 -17.49 5.63 9.30
CA ALA A 96 -18.30 5.66 8.08
C ALA A 96 -17.59 6.43 6.94
N GLU A 97 -16.91 7.54 7.24
CA GLU A 97 -16.11 8.27 6.27
C GLU A 97 -14.91 7.46 5.80
N ASN A 98 -14.15 6.89 6.72
CA ASN A 98 -13.00 6.06 6.42
C ASN A 98 -13.38 4.83 5.58
N ALA A 99 -14.50 4.18 5.90
CA ALA A 99 -15.02 3.03 5.14
C ALA A 99 -15.31 3.38 3.67
N ARG A 100 -15.84 4.58 3.41
CA ARG A 100 -16.06 5.05 2.03
C ARG A 100 -14.77 5.22 1.25
N GLY A 101 -13.73 5.76 1.90
CA GLY A 101 -12.40 5.89 1.32
C GLY A 101 -11.78 4.54 0.97
N ILE A 102 -11.84 3.57 1.90
CA ILE A 102 -11.36 2.20 1.71
C ILE A 102 -12.08 1.52 0.54
N LYS A 103 -13.42 1.62 0.49
CA LYS A 103 -14.22 1.07 -0.62
C LYS A 103 -13.74 1.56 -1.98
N LYS A 104 -13.54 2.88 -2.12
CA LYS A 104 -13.07 3.48 -3.36
C LYS A 104 -11.72 2.91 -3.79
N GLN A 105 -10.79 2.74 -2.85
CA GLN A 105 -9.45 2.23 -3.14
C GLN A 105 -9.48 0.74 -3.49
N LEU A 106 -10.23 -0.07 -2.78
CA LEU A 106 -10.40 -1.50 -3.08
C LEU A 106 -11.00 -1.72 -4.48
N SER A 107 -11.88 -0.82 -4.95
CA SER A 107 -12.48 -0.92 -6.29
C SER A 107 -11.49 -0.74 -7.44
N HIS A 108 -10.25 -0.29 -7.19
CA HIS A 108 -9.18 -0.29 -8.19
C HIS A 108 -8.56 -1.68 -8.40
N TYR A 109 -8.70 -2.57 -7.41
CA TYR A 109 -8.07 -3.89 -7.41
C TYR A 109 -9.06 -5.03 -7.56
N LEU A 110 -10.32 -4.83 -7.14
CA LEU A 110 -11.38 -5.83 -7.09
C LEU A 110 -12.59 -5.38 -7.90
N ASP A 111 -13.14 -6.31 -8.68
CA ASP A 111 -14.41 -6.13 -9.37
C ASP A 111 -15.56 -6.62 -8.48
N PHE A 112 -16.35 -5.68 -7.96
CA PHE A 112 -17.50 -5.96 -7.10
C PHE A 112 -18.81 -6.17 -7.89
N THR A 113 -18.78 -6.14 -9.22
CA THR A 113 -19.97 -6.38 -10.06
C THR A 113 -20.38 -7.84 -10.00
N ASP A 114 -21.68 -8.09 -10.10
CA ASP A 114 -22.27 -9.41 -10.21
C ASP A 114 -21.85 -10.41 -9.09
N GLY A 115 -21.43 -9.89 -7.93
CA GLY A 115 -20.98 -10.73 -6.81
C GLY A 115 -19.64 -11.46 -7.01
N LYS A 116 -18.83 -11.04 -7.99
CA LYS A 116 -17.48 -11.57 -8.23
C LYS A 116 -16.53 -11.33 -7.05
N ALA A 117 -16.71 -10.22 -6.35
CA ALA A 117 -16.20 -9.97 -5.03
C ALA A 117 -17.32 -9.35 -4.18
N LEU A 118 -17.18 -9.44 -2.85
CA LEU A 118 -18.13 -8.81 -1.93
C LEU A 118 -17.41 -7.75 -1.09
N LEU A 119 -18.11 -6.65 -0.82
CA LEU A 119 -17.71 -5.67 0.18
C LEU A 119 -18.78 -5.67 1.28
N LEU A 120 -18.42 -6.15 2.45
CA LEU A 120 -19.31 -6.26 3.60
C LEU A 120 -18.80 -5.38 4.75
N ASN A 121 -19.69 -5.07 5.70
CA ASN A 121 -19.36 -4.29 6.89
C ASN A 121 -19.78 -5.07 8.13
N ASN A 122 -18.84 -5.38 9.03
CA ASN A 122 -19.16 -6.15 10.24
C ASN A 122 -20.01 -5.36 11.26
N ALA A 123 -20.17 -4.05 11.10
CA ALA A 123 -21.15 -3.30 11.87
C ALA A 123 -22.59 -3.81 11.65
N ASP A 124 -22.88 -4.39 10.48
CA ASP A 124 -24.23 -4.88 10.14
C ASP A 124 -24.73 -5.98 11.08
N TRP A 125 -23.82 -6.74 11.67
CA TRP A 125 -24.13 -7.79 12.66
C TRP A 125 -23.59 -7.47 14.06
N LEU A 126 -22.35 -6.99 14.21
CA LEU A 126 -21.73 -6.79 15.54
C LEU A 126 -22.50 -5.78 16.41
N THR A 127 -23.01 -4.70 15.83
CA THR A 127 -23.75 -3.67 16.58
C THR A 127 -25.14 -4.11 17.05
N LYS A 128 -25.65 -5.22 16.52
CA LYS A 128 -26.95 -5.79 16.88
C LYS A 128 -26.87 -6.87 17.96
N LEU A 129 -25.65 -7.27 18.36
CA LEU A 129 -25.43 -8.31 19.34
C LEU A 129 -25.78 -7.82 20.75
N GLY A 130 -26.62 -8.57 21.44
CA GLY A 130 -26.88 -8.36 22.85
C GLY A 130 -25.72 -8.91 23.69
N TYR A 131 -25.12 -8.09 24.53
CA TYR A 131 -23.90 -8.44 25.29
C TYR A 131 -23.99 -9.76 26.05
N ILE A 132 -25.07 -9.97 26.80
CA ILE A 132 -25.27 -11.19 27.62
C ILE A 132 -25.43 -12.44 26.71
N SER A 133 -26.25 -12.33 25.65
CA SER A 133 -26.44 -13.41 24.70
C SER A 133 -25.11 -13.78 24.02
N PHE A 134 -24.36 -12.77 23.58
CA PHE A 134 -23.05 -12.97 22.96
C PHE A 134 -22.05 -13.67 23.88
N LEU A 135 -21.96 -13.25 25.14
CA LEU A 135 -21.09 -13.93 26.13
C LEU A 135 -21.52 -15.38 26.36
N ARG A 136 -22.82 -15.64 26.47
CA ARG A 136 -23.34 -16.98 26.73
C ARG A 136 -23.14 -17.90 25.54
N ASP A 137 -23.45 -17.44 24.34
CA ASP A 137 -23.53 -18.29 23.17
C ASP A 137 -22.19 -18.39 22.41
N ILE A 138 -21.40 -17.34 22.40
CA ILE A 138 -20.09 -17.25 21.73
C ILE A 138 -18.94 -17.26 22.74
N GLY A 139 -18.96 -16.40 23.75
CA GLY A 139 -17.87 -16.23 24.71
C GLY A 139 -17.53 -17.52 25.46
N ARG A 140 -18.51 -18.40 25.73
CA ARG A 140 -18.31 -19.74 26.35
C ARG A 140 -17.32 -20.63 25.58
N HIS A 141 -17.10 -20.39 24.29
CA HIS A 141 -16.20 -21.19 23.47
C HIS A 141 -14.74 -20.74 23.56
N PHE A 142 -14.47 -19.61 24.23
CA PHE A 142 -13.14 -19.04 24.39
C PHE A 142 -12.57 -19.32 25.78
N SER A 143 -11.30 -19.64 25.83
CA SER A 143 -10.57 -19.83 27.08
C SER A 143 -9.61 -18.67 27.28
N VAL A 144 -9.79 -17.89 28.36
CA VAL A 144 -8.89 -16.80 28.72
C VAL A 144 -7.43 -17.27 28.79
N ASN A 145 -7.17 -18.47 29.33
CA ASN A 145 -5.83 -19.04 29.39
C ASN A 145 -5.19 -19.31 28.01
N ARG A 146 -5.99 -19.48 26.95
CA ARG A 146 -5.49 -19.57 25.57
C ARG A 146 -5.31 -18.20 24.96
N MET A 147 -6.26 -17.29 25.17
CA MET A 147 -6.24 -15.94 24.60
C MET A 147 -5.01 -15.16 25.07
N ILE A 148 -4.69 -15.17 26.37
CA ILE A 148 -3.52 -14.49 26.93
C ILE A 148 -2.18 -15.04 26.45
N LYS A 149 -2.16 -16.26 25.86
CA LYS A 149 -0.95 -16.89 25.32
C LYS A 149 -0.67 -16.49 23.87
N THR A 150 -1.60 -15.83 23.19
CA THR A 150 -1.38 -15.34 21.84
C THR A 150 -0.33 -14.22 21.84
N GLU A 151 0.40 -14.09 20.75
CA GLU A 151 1.51 -13.14 20.66
C GLU A 151 1.03 -11.69 20.87
N SER A 152 -0.10 -11.33 20.25
CA SER A 152 -0.72 -10.02 20.39
C SER A 152 -1.07 -9.69 21.85
N CYS A 153 -1.69 -10.63 22.58
CA CYS A 153 -2.00 -10.42 23.99
C CYS A 153 -0.74 -10.32 24.85
N LYS A 154 0.28 -11.16 24.63
CA LYS A 154 1.55 -11.12 25.35
C LYS A 154 2.24 -9.76 25.17
N MET A 155 2.40 -9.31 23.91
CA MET A 155 3.02 -8.01 23.61
C MET A 155 2.33 -6.85 24.35
N ARG A 156 0.99 -6.88 24.44
CA ARG A 156 0.22 -5.86 25.16
C ARG A 156 0.33 -5.98 26.67
N LEU A 157 0.32 -7.19 27.21
CA LEU A 157 0.50 -7.42 28.64
C LEU A 157 1.88 -6.99 29.15
N ASP A 158 2.91 -7.11 28.29
CA ASP A 158 4.29 -6.72 28.60
C ASP A 158 4.55 -5.22 28.34
N SER A 159 3.61 -4.48 27.73
CA SER A 159 3.73 -3.04 27.52
C SER A 159 3.32 -2.22 28.75
N GLU A 160 3.82 -0.98 28.85
CA GLU A 160 3.48 -0.08 29.99
C GLU A 160 1.99 0.21 30.11
N ASP A 161 1.28 0.35 28.97
CA ASP A 161 -0.17 0.61 28.94
C ASP A 161 -1.01 -0.62 29.30
N GLY A 162 -0.45 -1.82 29.20
CA GLY A 162 -1.15 -3.08 29.42
C GLY A 162 -2.18 -3.39 28.33
N LEU A 163 -2.97 -4.45 28.53
CA LEU A 163 -4.05 -4.88 27.66
C LEU A 163 -5.40 -4.46 28.24
N SER A 164 -6.13 -3.61 27.53
CA SER A 164 -7.47 -3.21 27.95
C SER A 164 -8.50 -4.31 27.71
N PHE A 165 -9.60 -4.30 28.49
CA PHE A 165 -10.67 -5.29 28.34
C PHE A 165 -11.32 -5.23 26.95
N ILE A 166 -11.43 -4.03 26.36
CA ILE A 166 -12.01 -3.85 25.04
C ILE A 166 -11.12 -4.48 23.95
N GLU A 167 -9.80 -4.24 24.00
CA GLU A 167 -8.83 -4.85 23.09
C GLU A 167 -8.78 -6.38 23.24
N PHE A 168 -8.88 -6.88 24.47
CA PHE A 168 -8.91 -8.32 24.74
C PHE A 168 -10.10 -9.04 24.08
N ASN A 169 -11.23 -8.35 23.95
CA ASN A 169 -12.41 -8.89 23.28
C ASN A 169 -12.32 -8.86 21.74
N TYR A 170 -11.37 -8.13 21.15
CA TYR A 170 -11.24 -8.02 19.70
C TYR A 170 -11.14 -9.40 19.01
N MET A 171 -10.34 -10.31 19.56
CA MET A 171 -10.21 -11.68 19.05
C MET A 171 -11.56 -12.41 18.96
N VAL A 172 -12.44 -12.23 19.95
CA VAL A 172 -13.75 -12.86 19.96
C VAL A 172 -14.67 -12.27 18.91
N LEU A 173 -14.60 -10.96 18.69
CA LEU A 173 -15.39 -10.29 17.63
C LEU A 173 -14.94 -10.71 16.24
N GLN A 174 -13.65 -10.76 15.98
CA GLN A 174 -13.11 -11.21 14.69
C GLN A 174 -13.39 -12.70 14.43
N ALA A 175 -13.36 -13.53 15.46
CA ALA A 175 -13.75 -14.94 15.34
C ALA A 175 -15.24 -15.08 15.01
N TYR A 176 -16.08 -14.21 15.57
CA TYR A 176 -17.51 -14.16 15.24
C TYR A 176 -17.76 -13.65 13.81
N ASP A 177 -16.98 -12.68 13.32
CA ASP A 177 -17.02 -12.27 11.92
C ASP A 177 -16.79 -13.45 10.99
N PHE A 178 -15.81 -14.31 11.31
CA PHE A 178 -15.55 -15.50 10.49
C PHE A 178 -16.72 -16.49 10.52
N LEU A 179 -17.31 -16.70 11.69
CA LEU A 179 -18.50 -17.57 11.82
C LEU A 179 -19.68 -17.00 11.04
N GLU A 180 -19.95 -15.70 11.12
CA GLU A 180 -21.03 -15.03 10.39
C GLU A 180 -20.82 -15.14 8.87
N LEU A 181 -19.60 -14.91 8.38
CA LEU A 181 -19.26 -15.07 6.98
C LEU A 181 -19.32 -16.53 6.52
N PHE A 182 -18.96 -17.46 7.39
CA PHE A 182 -19.14 -18.88 7.13
C PHE A 182 -20.62 -19.23 6.91
N ASP A 183 -21.48 -18.80 7.81
CA ASP A 183 -22.92 -19.09 7.77
C ASP A 183 -23.61 -18.37 6.60
N GLN A 184 -23.30 -17.11 6.36
CA GLN A 184 -24.01 -16.26 5.38
C GLN A 184 -23.45 -16.35 3.97
N GLN A 185 -22.14 -16.58 3.83
CA GLN A 185 -21.42 -16.48 2.56
C GLN A 185 -20.70 -17.77 2.17
N GLN A 186 -20.81 -18.82 2.97
CA GLN A 186 -20.03 -20.06 2.81
C GLN A 186 -18.52 -19.80 2.76
N CYS A 187 -18.07 -18.77 3.49
CA CYS A 187 -16.68 -18.37 3.55
C CYS A 187 -15.91 -19.32 4.47
N ARG A 188 -15.05 -20.17 3.91
CA ARG A 188 -14.25 -21.15 4.66
C ARG A 188 -12.79 -20.75 4.82
N LEU A 189 -12.35 -19.63 4.24
CA LEU A 189 -10.96 -19.21 4.28
C LEU A 189 -10.84 -17.77 4.81
N GLN A 190 -10.12 -17.62 5.91
CA GLN A 190 -9.66 -16.30 6.39
C GLN A 190 -8.19 -16.10 6.02
N MET A 191 -7.86 -14.90 5.52
CA MET A 191 -6.49 -14.51 5.21
C MET A 191 -6.13 -13.23 5.97
N GLY A 192 -4.83 -13.04 6.28
CA GLY A 192 -4.37 -11.85 7.01
C GLY A 192 -2.85 -11.80 7.15
N GLY A 193 -2.32 -10.74 7.75
CA GLY A 193 -0.89 -10.68 8.12
C GLY A 193 -0.51 -11.72 9.18
N SER A 194 0.77 -12.04 9.32
CA SER A 194 1.24 -13.02 10.32
C SER A 194 0.88 -12.63 11.76
N ASP A 195 0.73 -11.34 12.02
CA ASP A 195 0.22 -10.80 13.30
C ASP A 195 -1.24 -11.20 13.59
N GLN A 196 -2.00 -11.62 12.58
CA GLN A 196 -3.40 -12.05 12.68
C GLN A 196 -3.56 -13.55 12.98
N TRP A 197 -2.47 -14.34 13.04
CA TRP A 197 -2.54 -15.79 13.20
C TRP A 197 -3.43 -16.24 14.36
N GLY A 198 -3.27 -15.60 15.53
CA GLY A 198 -4.08 -15.94 16.72
C GLY A 198 -5.57 -15.69 16.52
N ASN A 199 -5.94 -14.59 15.86
CA ASN A 199 -7.33 -14.25 15.57
C ASN A 199 -7.92 -15.21 14.53
N ILE A 200 -7.17 -15.55 13.49
CA ILE A 200 -7.58 -16.50 12.44
C ILE A 200 -7.86 -17.89 13.04
N VAL A 201 -6.93 -18.42 13.83
CA VAL A 201 -7.09 -19.74 14.49
C VAL A 201 -8.26 -19.72 15.47
N ALA A 202 -8.52 -18.61 16.16
CA ALA A 202 -9.66 -18.49 17.06
C ALA A 202 -11.00 -18.59 16.30
N GLY A 203 -11.09 -18.00 15.10
CA GLY A 203 -12.26 -18.13 14.23
C GLY A 203 -12.46 -19.54 13.70
N ILE A 204 -11.39 -20.20 13.25
CA ILE A 204 -11.41 -21.61 12.82
C ILE A 204 -11.90 -22.53 13.96
N ASP A 205 -11.36 -22.33 15.17
CA ASP A 205 -11.78 -23.09 16.36
C ASP A 205 -13.27 -22.85 16.70
N LEU A 206 -13.76 -21.62 16.55
CA LEU A 206 -15.17 -21.30 16.79
C LEU A 206 -16.09 -22.01 15.80
N ILE A 207 -15.78 -21.95 14.49
CA ILE A 207 -16.54 -22.65 13.44
C ILE A 207 -16.56 -24.17 13.71
N ARG A 208 -15.40 -24.76 14.00
CA ARG A 208 -15.30 -26.18 14.32
C ARG A 208 -16.17 -26.56 15.52
N ARG A 209 -16.25 -25.75 16.57
CA ARG A 209 -17.04 -26.01 17.79
C ARG A 209 -18.53 -25.84 17.57
N MET A 210 -18.92 -24.86 16.77
CA MET A 210 -20.34 -24.51 16.60
C MET A 210 -20.99 -25.16 15.39
N ARG A 211 -20.22 -25.49 14.34
CA ARG A 211 -20.73 -26.05 13.08
C ARG A 211 -20.19 -27.45 12.81
N GLN A 212 -19.16 -27.90 13.53
CA GLN A 212 -18.46 -29.19 13.30
C GLN A 212 -17.90 -29.29 11.87
N GLU A 213 -17.54 -28.14 11.29
CA GLU A 213 -17.02 -27.99 9.94
C GLU A 213 -15.57 -27.51 9.95
N THR A 214 -14.84 -27.77 8.87
CA THR A 214 -13.47 -27.29 8.69
C THR A 214 -13.47 -25.94 8.01
N ALA A 215 -12.70 -25.01 8.60
CA ALA A 215 -12.34 -23.74 7.99
C ALA A 215 -10.81 -23.61 7.95
N PHE A 216 -10.31 -22.69 7.13
CA PHE A 216 -8.91 -22.58 6.81
C PHE A 216 -8.37 -21.16 7.08
N GLY A 217 -7.06 -21.08 7.25
CA GLY A 217 -6.36 -19.82 7.43
C GLY A 217 -5.07 -19.76 6.62
N ILE A 218 -4.80 -18.60 6.02
CA ILE A 218 -3.53 -18.26 5.39
C ILE A 218 -3.03 -16.97 6.00
N THR A 219 -1.75 -16.94 6.40
CA THR A 219 -1.12 -15.66 6.78
C THR A 219 -0.05 -15.25 5.80
N PHE A 220 0.10 -13.93 5.67
CA PHE A 220 1.09 -13.27 4.84
C PHE A 220 2.27 -12.80 5.68
N PRO A 221 3.50 -12.80 5.13
CA PRO A 221 4.63 -12.20 5.80
C PRO A 221 4.43 -10.70 5.99
N LEU A 222 4.90 -10.18 7.12
CA LEU A 222 5.01 -8.74 7.33
C LEU A 222 6.12 -8.20 6.43
N ILE A 223 5.74 -7.37 5.46
CA ILE A 223 6.70 -6.89 4.46
C ILE A 223 7.54 -5.76 5.04
N THR A 224 8.84 -6.03 5.11
CA THR A 224 9.89 -5.06 5.33
C THR A 224 10.70 -4.86 4.05
N THR A 225 11.35 -3.71 3.92
CA THR A 225 12.37 -3.50 2.91
C THR A 225 13.61 -4.34 3.24
N SER A 226 14.50 -4.55 2.28
CA SER A 226 15.79 -5.22 2.50
C SER A 226 16.71 -4.48 3.50
N SER A 227 16.40 -3.21 3.82
CA SER A 227 17.02 -2.45 4.92
C SER A 227 16.40 -2.69 6.30
N GLY A 228 15.34 -3.53 6.39
CA GLY A 228 14.64 -3.85 7.64
C GLY A 228 13.55 -2.85 8.05
N GLU A 229 13.31 -1.81 7.25
CA GLU A 229 12.26 -0.84 7.54
C GLU A 229 10.87 -1.39 7.16
N LYS A 230 9.86 -1.07 7.96
CA LYS A 230 8.47 -1.41 7.60
C LYS A 230 8.07 -0.71 6.30
N MET A 231 7.56 -1.48 5.35
CA MET A 231 7.15 -0.97 4.05
C MET A 231 6.11 0.15 4.16
N GLY A 232 6.27 1.18 3.33
CA GLY A 232 5.35 2.32 3.26
C GLY A 232 5.53 3.38 4.33
N LYS A 233 6.47 3.23 5.26
CA LYS A 233 6.89 4.30 6.16
C LYS A 233 8.11 5.00 5.59
N THR A 234 8.02 6.30 5.42
CA THR A 234 9.15 7.16 5.00
C THR A 234 9.38 8.23 6.05
N ALA A 235 10.51 8.95 5.96
CA ALA A 235 10.76 10.11 6.82
C ALA A 235 9.66 11.20 6.73
N LYS A 236 8.83 11.16 5.68
CA LYS A 236 7.70 12.07 5.45
C LYS A 236 6.34 11.48 5.90
N GLY A 237 6.31 10.27 6.44
CA GLY A 237 5.09 9.57 6.83
C GLY A 237 4.74 8.40 5.92
N ALA A 238 3.48 7.95 5.96
CA ALA A 238 2.99 6.83 5.16
C ALA A 238 2.79 7.23 3.69
N ILE A 239 3.04 6.29 2.78
CA ILE A 239 2.66 6.40 1.35
C ILE A 239 1.24 5.85 1.20
N TRP A 240 0.32 6.75 0.87
CA TRP A 240 -1.11 6.48 0.82
C TRP A 240 -1.56 6.02 -0.57
N LEU A 241 -2.63 5.23 -0.62
CA LEU A 241 -3.26 4.85 -1.89
C LEU A 241 -4.21 5.93 -2.42
N ASP A 242 -4.61 6.87 -1.56
CA ASP A 242 -5.42 8.03 -1.97
C ASP A 242 -4.54 9.08 -2.68
N SER A 243 -4.93 9.47 -3.90
CA SER A 243 -4.20 10.44 -4.73
C SER A 243 -4.19 11.86 -4.17
N GLY A 244 -5.13 12.19 -3.29
CA GLY A 244 -5.16 13.49 -2.59
C GLY A 244 -4.15 13.57 -1.43
N ARG A 245 -3.67 12.42 -0.92
CA ARG A 245 -2.69 12.34 0.18
C ARG A 245 -1.28 12.01 -0.30
N THR A 246 -1.15 11.19 -1.34
CA THR A 246 0.10 10.89 -2.05
C THR A 246 -0.21 10.95 -3.53
N THR A 247 0.38 11.90 -4.23
CA THR A 247 0.13 12.07 -5.66
C THR A 247 0.58 10.83 -6.44
N PRO A 248 -0.03 10.50 -7.62
CA PRO A 248 0.39 9.37 -8.44
C PRO A 248 1.88 9.43 -8.81
N TYR A 249 2.43 10.64 -8.99
CA TYR A 249 3.85 10.84 -9.23
C TYR A 249 4.71 10.47 -8.00
N GLU A 250 4.35 10.91 -6.81
CA GLU A 250 5.07 10.56 -5.58
C GLU A 250 4.97 9.06 -5.29
N TYR A 251 3.82 8.45 -5.56
CA TYR A 251 3.61 7.01 -5.46
C TYR A 251 4.50 6.24 -6.45
N TYR A 252 4.57 6.68 -7.72
CA TYR A 252 5.48 6.14 -8.73
C TYR A 252 6.94 6.27 -8.28
N GLN A 253 7.35 7.45 -7.79
CA GLN A 253 8.71 7.71 -7.31
C GLN A 253 9.08 6.85 -6.10
N TYR A 254 8.14 6.56 -5.21
CA TYR A 254 8.39 5.62 -4.13
C TYR A 254 8.85 4.27 -4.68
N TRP A 255 8.14 3.72 -5.66
CA TRP A 255 8.47 2.43 -6.25
C TRP A 255 9.80 2.43 -7.00
N VAL A 256 10.08 3.44 -7.79
CA VAL A 256 11.37 3.57 -8.50
C VAL A 256 12.56 3.62 -7.52
N ASN A 257 12.36 4.21 -6.35
CA ASN A 257 13.43 4.48 -5.39
C ASN A 257 13.61 3.39 -4.32
N THR A 258 12.90 2.25 -4.40
CA THR A 258 13.15 1.12 -3.49
C THR A 258 14.51 0.47 -3.78
N ASP A 259 15.02 -0.29 -2.81
CA ASP A 259 16.30 -0.98 -2.91
C ASP A 259 16.32 -1.97 -4.09
N ASP A 260 17.49 -2.15 -4.70
CA ASP A 260 17.68 -3.05 -5.84
C ASP A 260 17.36 -4.50 -5.48
N ARG A 261 17.68 -4.92 -4.27
CA ARG A 261 17.41 -6.26 -3.72
C ARG A 261 15.92 -6.58 -3.58
N ASP A 262 15.06 -5.57 -3.55
CA ASP A 262 13.61 -5.73 -3.42
C ASP A 262 12.89 -5.79 -4.77
N VAL A 263 13.57 -5.63 -5.91
CA VAL A 263 12.92 -5.44 -7.22
C VAL A 263 12.08 -6.65 -7.61
N ALA A 264 12.68 -7.85 -7.66
CA ALA A 264 11.98 -9.07 -8.07
C ALA A 264 10.86 -9.43 -7.09
N ARG A 265 11.14 -9.39 -5.78
CA ARG A 265 10.16 -9.66 -4.74
C ARG A 265 8.95 -8.72 -4.81
N PHE A 266 9.16 -7.43 -5.04
CA PHE A 266 8.06 -6.47 -5.13
C PHE A 266 7.32 -6.54 -6.47
N LEU A 267 7.97 -6.95 -7.55
CA LEU A 267 7.29 -7.32 -8.80
C LEU A 267 6.32 -8.48 -8.57
N ALA A 268 6.77 -9.53 -7.88
CA ALA A 268 5.94 -10.70 -7.57
C ALA A 268 4.73 -10.36 -6.69
N LEU A 269 4.92 -9.52 -5.66
CA LEU A 269 3.88 -9.17 -4.70
C LEU A 269 2.92 -8.09 -5.21
N PHE A 270 3.37 -7.13 -6.00
CA PHE A 270 2.62 -5.90 -6.28
C PHE A 270 2.30 -5.67 -7.75
N THR A 271 2.50 -6.69 -8.59
CA THR A 271 2.07 -6.71 -9.99
C THR A 271 1.40 -8.03 -10.33
N PHE A 272 0.76 -8.09 -11.51
CA PHE A 272 0.23 -9.33 -12.08
C PHE A 272 1.10 -9.88 -13.21
N LEU A 273 2.33 -9.41 -13.34
CA LEU A 273 3.26 -9.91 -14.35
C LEU A 273 3.58 -11.39 -14.14
N PRO A 274 3.84 -12.17 -15.19
CA PRO A 274 4.18 -13.58 -15.11
C PRO A 274 5.45 -13.83 -14.28
N MET A 275 5.44 -14.91 -13.49
CA MET A 275 6.57 -15.24 -12.61
C MET A 275 7.83 -15.65 -13.38
N ASP A 276 7.70 -16.29 -14.53
CA ASP A 276 8.81 -16.63 -15.42
C ASP A 276 9.54 -15.40 -15.99
N GLU A 277 8.83 -14.28 -16.16
CA GLU A 277 9.45 -13.00 -16.49
C GLU A 277 10.15 -12.39 -15.27
N ILE A 278 9.50 -12.44 -14.09
CA ILE A 278 10.02 -11.87 -12.85
C ILE A 278 11.30 -12.58 -12.40
N GLN A 279 11.39 -13.90 -12.54
CA GLN A 279 12.57 -14.68 -12.17
C GLN A 279 13.82 -14.26 -12.97
N LYS A 280 13.65 -13.82 -14.22
CA LYS A 280 14.78 -13.32 -15.03
C LYS A 280 15.37 -12.01 -14.49
N ILE A 281 14.58 -11.25 -13.71
CA ILE A 281 15.03 -9.96 -13.15
C ILE A 281 16.08 -10.13 -12.05
N GLU A 282 16.15 -11.28 -11.37
CA GLU A 282 17.08 -11.53 -10.28
C GLU A 282 18.56 -11.45 -10.70
N HIS A 283 18.83 -11.59 -11.98
CA HIS A 283 20.18 -11.55 -12.55
C HIS A 283 20.53 -10.21 -13.22
N LEU A 284 19.61 -9.24 -13.21
CA LEU A 284 19.84 -7.93 -13.83
C LEU A 284 20.57 -6.98 -12.88
N ASP A 285 21.39 -6.12 -13.47
CA ASP A 285 22.06 -5.02 -12.79
C ASP A 285 22.00 -3.70 -13.59
N GLY A 286 22.54 -2.63 -13.02
CA GLY A 286 22.76 -1.36 -13.72
C GLY A 286 21.50 -0.80 -14.42
N ALA A 287 21.61 -0.60 -15.73
CA ALA A 287 20.56 0.03 -16.54
C ALA A 287 19.32 -0.87 -16.69
N ASP A 288 19.51 -2.17 -16.84
CA ASP A 288 18.43 -3.13 -17.04
C ASP A 288 17.59 -3.31 -15.77
N LEU A 289 18.24 -3.38 -14.61
CA LEU A 289 17.54 -3.38 -13.32
C LEU A 289 16.74 -2.07 -13.10
N ASN A 290 17.28 -0.93 -13.52
CA ASN A 290 16.55 0.34 -13.47
C ASN A 290 15.35 0.34 -14.42
N SER A 291 15.43 -0.34 -15.55
CA SER A 291 14.29 -0.54 -16.46
C SER A 291 13.21 -1.39 -15.79
N ALA A 292 13.58 -2.50 -15.14
CA ALA A 292 12.66 -3.32 -14.35
C ALA A 292 11.99 -2.52 -13.19
N LYS A 293 12.72 -1.62 -12.53
CA LYS A 293 12.16 -0.70 -11.53
C LYS A 293 11.12 0.23 -12.11
N SER A 294 11.35 0.75 -13.32
CA SER A 294 10.39 1.61 -14.02
C SER A 294 9.12 0.87 -14.39
N VAL A 295 9.25 -0.38 -14.88
CA VAL A 295 8.10 -1.26 -15.14
C VAL A 295 7.31 -1.50 -13.86
N ARG A 296 7.95 -1.92 -12.77
CA ARG A 296 7.28 -2.13 -11.49
C ARG A 296 6.52 -0.89 -11.02
N ALA A 297 7.17 0.28 -11.09
CA ALA A 297 6.56 1.53 -10.67
C ALA A 297 5.34 1.89 -11.52
N LEU A 298 5.41 1.67 -12.84
CA LEU A 298 4.26 1.87 -13.72
C LEU A 298 3.11 0.93 -13.36
N GLU A 299 3.39 -0.38 -13.28
CA GLU A 299 2.35 -1.40 -13.01
C GLU A 299 1.69 -1.18 -11.63
N ALA A 300 2.47 -0.92 -10.59
CA ALA A 300 1.94 -0.62 -9.26
C ALA A 300 1.11 0.68 -9.23
N THR A 301 1.56 1.72 -9.96
CA THR A 301 0.83 2.99 -10.05
C THR A 301 -0.46 2.82 -10.86
N ARG A 302 -0.43 2.03 -11.94
CA ARG A 302 -1.59 1.71 -12.76
C ARG A 302 -2.68 1.01 -11.95
N LEU A 303 -2.30 0.06 -11.11
CA LEU A 303 -3.24 -0.64 -10.23
C LEU A 303 -3.87 0.29 -9.19
N ALA A 304 -3.11 1.23 -8.63
CA ALA A 304 -3.59 2.12 -7.57
C ALA A 304 -4.37 3.34 -8.09
N HIS A 305 -3.97 3.89 -9.24
CA HIS A 305 -4.43 5.20 -9.73
C HIS A 305 -4.98 5.19 -11.16
N GLY A 306 -4.97 4.02 -11.82
CA GLY A 306 -5.41 3.86 -13.20
C GLY A 306 -4.34 4.19 -14.24
N GLU A 307 -4.59 3.78 -15.48
CA GLU A 307 -3.65 3.87 -16.60
C GLU A 307 -3.20 5.30 -16.90
N ILE A 308 -4.15 6.24 -16.96
CA ILE A 308 -3.88 7.63 -17.33
C ILE A 308 -2.89 8.28 -16.36
N GLU A 309 -3.11 8.12 -15.05
CA GLU A 309 -2.25 8.73 -14.03
C GLU A 309 -0.89 8.03 -13.95
N ALA A 310 -0.84 6.72 -14.19
CA ALA A 310 0.42 5.98 -14.25
C ALA A 310 1.29 6.43 -15.43
N GLN A 311 0.70 6.61 -16.61
CA GLN A 311 1.43 7.12 -17.80
C GLN A 311 1.89 8.56 -17.61
N LYS A 312 1.08 9.43 -16.99
CA LYS A 312 1.51 10.78 -16.63
C LYS A 312 2.71 10.75 -15.66
N ALA A 313 2.68 9.89 -14.64
CA ALA A 313 3.78 9.75 -13.68
C ALA A 313 5.06 9.24 -14.34
N LEU A 314 4.97 8.26 -15.25
CA LEU A 314 6.09 7.74 -16.03
C LEU A 314 6.71 8.85 -16.91
N LYS A 315 5.89 9.59 -17.65
CA LYS A 315 6.34 10.72 -18.49
C LYS A 315 7.03 11.79 -17.65
N ALA A 316 6.45 12.16 -16.51
CA ALA A 316 7.03 13.14 -15.57
C ALA A 316 8.41 12.69 -15.08
N ALA A 317 8.56 11.40 -14.76
CA ALA A 317 9.85 10.84 -14.38
C ALA A 317 10.86 10.90 -15.54
N GLY A 318 10.42 10.59 -16.76
CA GLY A 318 11.24 10.66 -17.97
C GLY A 318 11.76 12.07 -18.27
N SER A 319 10.92 13.09 -18.14
CA SER A 319 11.29 14.49 -18.36
C SER A 319 12.36 14.98 -17.36
N MET A 320 12.35 14.43 -16.14
CA MET A 320 13.30 14.82 -15.10
C MET A 320 14.62 14.06 -15.09
N PHE A 321 14.59 12.78 -15.48
CA PHE A 321 15.74 11.88 -15.36
C PHE A 321 16.24 11.37 -16.71
N GLY A 322 15.68 11.85 -17.81
CA GLY A 322 15.86 11.31 -19.15
C GLY A 322 14.91 10.14 -19.42
N THR A 323 14.34 10.11 -20.64
CA THR A 323 13.53 8.99 -21.11
C THR A 323 14.38 7.73 -21.19
N ARG A 324 14.02 6.72 -20.43
CA ARG A 324 14.65 5.40 -20.50
C ARG A 324 13.82 4.55 -21.43
N THR A 325 14.42 4.07 -22.50
CA THR A 325 13.82 3.01 -23.31
C THR A 325 13.96 1.70 -22.54
N VAL A 326 12.84 1.07 -22.21
CA VAL A 326 12.85 -0.26 -21.57
C VAL A 326 13.07 -1.29 -22.66
N PRO A 327 14.09 -2.16 -22.58
CA PRO A 327 14.32 -3.26 -23.51
C PRO A 327 13.08 -4.16 -23.67
N GLU A 328 12.88 -4.71 -24.89
CA GLU A 328 11.68 -5.51 -25.18
C GLU A 328 11.62 -6.83 -24.41
N ASP A 329 12.76 -7.37 -24.04
CA ASP A 329 12.92 -8.62 -23.30
C ASP A 329 12.77 -8.47 -21.77
N ILE A 330 12.79 -7.23 -21.26
CA ILE A 330 12.57 -6.96 -19.83
C ILE A 330 11.09 -6.83 -19.53
N LEU A 331 10.50 -7.84 -18.85
CA LEU A 331 9.09 -7.90 -18.46
C LEU A 331 8.15 -7.59 -19.65
N PRO A 332 8.19 -8.38 -20.72
CA PRO A 332 7.48 -8.12 -21.97
C PRO A 332 5.96 -8.02 -21.82
N SER A 333 5.37 -8.65 -20.80
CA SER A 333 3.93 -8.58 -20.51
C SER A 333 3.47 -7.26 -19.89
N SER A 334 4.39 -6.34 -19.57
CA SER A 334 4.01 -5.02 -19.05
C SER A 334 3.46 -4.13 -20.16
N SER A 335 2.49 -3.31 -19.79
CA SER A 335 1.91 -2.27 -20.65
C SER A 335 2.81 -1.05 -20.86
N ILE A 336 4.05 -1.06 -20.36
CA ILE A 336 4.97 0.07 -20.49
C ILE A 336 5.26 0.38 -21.97
N HIS A 337 5.10 1.64 -22.36
CA HIS A 337 5.43 2.03 -23.72
C HIS A 337 6.95 1.99 -23.95
N ARG A 338 7.39 1.25 -24.99
CA ARG A 338 8.80 0.95 -25.26
C ARG A 338 9.43 1.85 -26.34
N GLY A 339 8.64 2.75 -26.93
CA GLY A 339 9.10 3.74 -27.92
C GLY A 339 9.69 4.99 -27.26
N THR A 340 10.45 5.76 -28.03
CA THR A 340 10.87 7.12 -27.63
C THR A 340 9.63 7.98 -27.45
N ALA A 341 9.29 8.34 -26.21
CA ALA A 341 8.15 9.19 -25.93
C ALA A 341 8.44 10.60 -26.48
N GLU A 342 7.64 11.04 -27.45
CA GLU A 342 7.55 12.46 -27.77
C GLU A 342 7.04 13.22 -26.57
N ALA A 343 7.72 14.31 -26.24
CA ALA A 343 7.48 15.13 -25.06
C ALA A 343 6.25 16.02 -25.25
N ASP A 344 5.04 15.50 -24.95
CA ASP A 344 3.84 16.33 -24.85
C ASP A 344 3.32 16.37 -23.39
N GLY A 345 3.45 17.55 -22.80
CA GLY A 345 2.67 18.08 -21.67
C GLY A 345 2.52 17.25 -20.40
N VAL A 346 3.57 17.09 -19.58
CA VAL A 346 3.50 16.38 -18.30
C VAL A 346 3.58 17.35 -17.11
N SER A 347 2.66 17.22 -16.18
CA SER A 347 2.65 17.98 -14.92
C SER A 347 3.63 17.41 -13.91
N VAL A 348 4.84 17.95 -13.90
CA VAL A 348 5.78 17.89 -12.77
C VAL A 348 5.20 18.73 -11.61
N PRO A 349 5.46 18.40 -10.32
CA PRO A 349 5.16 19.35 -9.25
C PRO A 349 5.68 20.72 -9.65
N HIS A 350 4.77 21.66 -9.84
CA HIS A 350 5.15 22.97 -10.38
C HIS A 350 4.54 24.10 -9.56
N THR A 351 5.25 25.19 -9.53
CA THR A 351 4.77 26.46 -8.95
C THR A 351 4.86 27.53 -10.03
N PHE A 352 3.84 28.38 -10.08
CA PHE A 352 3.87 29.54 -10.95
C PHE A 352 4.52 30.72 -10.23
N ILE A 353 5.44 31.41 -10.92
CA ILE A 353 6.08 32.64 -10.47
C ILE A 353 5.81 33.74 -11.50
N ASP A 354 5.58 34.95 -11.04
CA ASP A 354 5.35 36.07 -11.92
C ASP A 354 6.67 36.49 -12.66
N ALA A 355 6.56 36.77 -13.95
CA ALA A 355 7.70 37.17 -14.77
C ALA A 355 8.46 38.38 -14.21
N ALA A 356 7.73 39.28 -13.53
CA ALA A 356 8.35 40.46 -12.88
C ALA A 356 9.30 40.06 -11.73
N ASP A 357 8.97 39.05 -10.93
CA ASP A 357 9.79 38.56 -9.83
C ASP A 357 11.10 37.92 -10.35
N LEU A 358 10.99 37.12 -11.42
CA LEU A 358 12.15 36.51 -12.08
C LEU A 358 13.07 37.58 -12.70
N LYS A 359 12.49 38.61 -13.33
CA LYS A 359 13.26 39.69 -13.91
C LYS A 359 13.99 40.52 -12.85
N ALA A 360 13.42 40.62 -11.64
CA ALA A 360 14.08 41.25 -10.48
C ALA A 360 15.18 40.36 -9.88
N GLY A 361 15.17 39.05 -10.17
CA GLY A 361 16.08 38.06 -9.62
C GLY A 361 15.67 37.53 -8.25
N ILE A 362 15.50 36.22 -8.13
CA ILE A 362 15.14 35.55 -6.87
C ILE A 362 16.37 34.84 -6.32
N PRO A 363 16.81 35.12 -5.08
CA PRO A 363 17.91 34.37 -4.47
C PRO A 363 17.60 32.90 -4.39
N ALA A 364 18.53 32.02 -4.79
CA ALA A 364 18.35 30.56 -4.87
C ALA A 364 17.79 29.97 -3.57
N PHE A 365 18.32 30.37 -2.40
CA PHE A 365 17.80 29.84 -1.12
C PHE A 365 16.32 30.16 -0.87
N LYS A 366 15.85 31.34 -1.34
CA LYS A 366 14.42 31.71 -1.23
C LYS A 366 13.57 30.87 -2.18
N LEU A 367 14.02 30.74 -3.43
CA LEU A 367 13.27 29.96 -4.44
C LEU A 367 13.13 28.49 -4.03
N PHE A 368 14.20 27.83 -3.59
CA PHE A 368 14.16 26.44 -3.12
C PHE A 368 13.23 26.23 -1.92
N ASN A 369 13.14 27.22 -1.04
CA ASN A 369 12.23 27.19 0.11
C ASN A 369 10.78 27.45 -0.31
N SER A 370 10.52 28.43 -1.17
CA SER A 370 9.15 28.83 -1.58
C SER A 370 8.42 27.72 -2.33
N VAL A 371 9.16 26.91 -3.11
CA VAL A 371 8.61 25.75 -3.84
C VAL A 371 8.56 24.45 -3.02
N GLY A 372 8.91 24.51 -1.73
CA GLY A 372 8.83 23.34 -0.83
C GLY A 372 9.90 22.26 -1.04
N LEU A 373 10.94 22.52 -1.82
CA LEU A 373 12.07 21.58 -1.97
C LEU A 373 12.87 21.40 -0.68
N VAL A 374 12.81 22.37 0.22
CA VAL A 374 13.40 22.35 1.56
C VAL A 374 12.45 23.00 2.56
N SER A 375 12.57 22.60 3.84
CA SER A 375 11.64 23.01 4.90
C SER A 375 11.85 24.43 5.44
N SER A 376 12.98 25.08 5.11
CA SER A 376 13.30 26.43 5.57
C SER A 376 14.43 27.06 4.75
N GLY A 377 14.55 28.38 4.78
CA GLY A 377 15.67 29.09 4.16
C GLY A 377 17.04 28.70 4.73
N GLY A 378 17.11 28.32 6.02
CA GLY A 378 18.34 27.80 6.63
C GLY A 378 18.70 26.40 6.08
N ALA A 379 17.71 25.54 5.81
CA ALA A 379 17.91 24.26 5.15
C ALA A 379 18.37 24.44 3.69
N ALA A 380 17.82 25.43 2.98
CA ALA A 380 18.27 25.78 1.63
C ALA A 380 19.73 26.18 1.59
N ARG A 381 20.16 27.08 2.49
CA ARG A 381 21.55 27.50 2.56
C ARG A 381 22.52 26.36 2.84
N ARG A 382 22.17 25.46 3.76
CA ARG A 382 22.95 24.22 4.02
C ARG A 382 23.04 23.32 2.81
N LEU A 383 21.90 23.08 2.13
CA LEU A 383 21.85 22.27 0.92
C LEU A 383 22.78 22.84 -0.17
N ILE A 384 22.72 24.14 -0.41
CA ILE A 384 23.56 24.83 -1.41
C ILE A 384 25.04 24.73 -1.01
N GLY A 385 25.37 25.03 0.25
CA GLY A 385 26.75 24.92 0.75
C GLY A 385 27.34 23.50 0.67
N GLN A 386 26.49 22.46 0.75
CA GLN A 386 26.88 21.06 0.55
C GLN A 386 26.91 20.64 -0.94
N GLY A 387 26.62 21.56 -1.86
CA GLY A 387 26.60 21.27 -3.29
C GLY A 387 25.42 20.42 -3.76
N GLY A 388 24.33 20.42 -3.01
CA GLY A 388 23.14 19.61 -3.30
C GLY A 388 22.05 20.35 -4.07
N ALA A 389 22.21 21.60 -4.46
CA ALA A 389 21.22 22.40 -5.17
C ALA A 389 21.64 22.64 -6.63
N TYR A 390 20.66 22.48 -7.56
CA TYR A 390 20.91 22.66 -8.99
C TYR A 390 19.73 23.38 -9.64
N VAL A 391 20.04 24.22 -10.64
CA VAL A 391 19.11 24.91 -11.52
C VAL A 391 19.40 24.49 -12.95
N ASN A 392 18.42 23.93 -13.66
CA ASN A 392 18.56 23.37 -15.01
C ASN A 392 19.79 22.45 -15.18
N GLY A 393 20.06 21.61 -14.16
CA GLY A 393 21.21 20.73 -14.15
C GLY A 393 22.53 21.36 -13.73
N THR A 394 22.65 22.68 -13.69
CA THR A 394 23.83 23.41 -13.24
C THR A 394 23.80 23.59 -11.73
N ARG A 395 24.94 23.35 -11.07
CA ARG A 395 25.05 23.47 -9.62
C ARG A 395 24.94 24.94 -9.21
N VAL A 396 24.18 25.23 -8.15
CA VAL A 396 24.12 26.55 -7.52
C VAL A 396 25.33 26.69 -6.62
N GLU A 397 26.15 27.69 -6.90
CA GLU A 397 27.43 27.89 -6.22
C GLU A 397 27.27 28.64 -4.89
N THR A 398 26.40 29.65 -4.83
CA THR A 398 26.15 30.43 -3.63
C THR A 398 24.68 30.55 -3.32
N PHE A 399 24.31 30.64 -2.04
CA PHE A 399 22.91 30.68 -1.61
C PHE A 399 22.15 31.94 -2.04
N ASP A 400 22.86 33.01 -2.29
CA ASP A 400 22.38 34.33 -2.75
C ASP A 400 22.44 34.48 -4.27
N GLN A 401 22.93 33.45 -5.00
CA GLN A 401 22.88 33.41 -6.46
C GLN A 401 21.48 33.76 -6.93
N LEU A 402 21.35 34.76 -7.81
CA LEU A 402 20.07 35.17 -8.36
C LEU A 402 19.65 34.23 -9.49
N ILE A 403 18.44 33.75 -9.40
CA ILE A 403 17.74 33.02 -10.46
C ILE A 403 16.88 34.05 -11.18
N THR A 404 17.04 34.14 -12.49
CA THR A 404 16.45 35.19 -13.32
C THR A 404 15.72 34.62 -14.53
N ASP A 405 15.19 35.50 -15.38
CA ASP A 405 14.59 35.13 -16.66
C ASP A 405 15.58 34.46 -17.65
N SER A 406 16.88 34.67 -17.47
CA SER A 406 17.94 34.00 -18.26
C SER A 406 18.09 32.51 -17.92
N ASP A 407 17.53 32.06 -16.78
CA ASP A 407 17.52 30.67 -16.38
C ASP A 407 16.28 29.89 -16.91
N ILE A 408 15.40 30.54 -17.67
CA ILE A 408 14.26 29.89 -18.29
C ILE A 408 14.77 29.03 -19.44
N ASN A 409 14.38 27.73 -19.43
CA ASN A 409 14.72 26.79 -20.48
C ASN A 409 13.76 26.91 -21.71
N ASP A 410 14.02 26.13 -22.76
CA ASP A 410 13.22 26.12 -24.00
C ASP A 410 11.74 25.73 -23.79
N GLU A 411 11.40 25.18 -22.59
CA GLU A 411 10.04 24.80 -22.21
C GLU A 411 9.33 25.87 -21.34
N ASP A 412 9.76 27.10 -21.39
CA ASP A 412 9.23 28.21 -20.55
C ASP A 412 9.22 27.91 -19.05
N SER A 413 10.23 27.18 -18.56
CA SER A 413 10.31 26.74 -17.16
C SER A 413 11.74 26.71 -16.63
N ILE A 414 11.86 26.67 -15.30
CA ILE A 414 13.12 26.46 -14.60
C ILE A 414 13.02 25.15 -13.80
N ILE A 415 13.95 24.24 -13.99
CA ILE A 415 14.01 22.97 -13.24
C ILE A 415 14.93 23.14 -12.04
N LEU A 416 14.37 23.05 -10.84
CA LEU A 416 15.10 23.02 -9.58
C LEU A 416 15.32 21.58 -9.12
N ARG A 417 16.54 21.28 -8.62
CA ARG A 417 16.86 19.97 -8.05
C ARG A 417 17.52 20.12 -6.68
N SER A 418 17.02 19.35 -5.71
CA SER A 418 17.57 19.24 -4.36
C SER A 418 18.11 17.83 -4.13
N GLY A 419 19.42 17.69 -4.00
CA GLY A 419 20.11 16.41 -3.89
C GLY A 419 20.03 15.59 -5.17
N LYS A 420 20.02 14.25 -5.03
CA LYS A 420 19.95 13.33 -6.18
C LYS A 420 18.52 13.07 -6.68
N LYS A 421 17.48 13.34 -5.86
CA LYS A 421 16.15 12.73 -6.05
C LYS A 421 14.95 13.69 -6.00
N ARG A 422 15.14 14.97 -5.68
CA ARG A 422 14.02 15.92 -5.54
C ARG A 422 14.10 16.97 -6.63
N PHE A 423 13.01 17.06 -7.40
CA PHE A 423 12.87 18.04 -8.48
C PHE A 423 11.59 18.86 -8.31
N HIS A 424 11.60 20.07 -8.83
CA HIS A 424 10.44 20.94 -8.89
C HIS A 424 10.56 21.84 -10.13
N GLN A 425 9.46 21.99 -10.86
CA GLN A 425 9.39 22.88 -12.01
C GLN A 425 8.80 24.23 -11.61
N VAL A 426 9.47 25.29 -11.96
CA VAL A 426 8.97 26.66 -11.83
C VAL A 426 8.50 27.12 -13.19
N LYS A 427 7.20 27.39 -13.34
CA LYS A 427 6.59 27.92 -14.57
C LYS A 427 6.38 29.41 -14.45
N VAL A 428 6.62 30.13 -15.53
CA VAL A 428 6.45 31.59 -15.56
C VAL A 428 5.01 31.93 -15.94
N LYS A 429 4.33 32.73 -15.12
CA LYS A 429 3.07 33.36 -15.51
C LYS A 429 3.37 34.46 -16.51
N ARG A 430 2.97 34.28 -17.76
CA ARG A 430 2.87 35.38 -18.72
C ARG A 430 1.50 36.04 -18.51
N THR A 431 1.50 37.30 -18.10
CA THR A 431 0.32 38.18 -18.05
C THR A 431 -0.18 38.44 -19.47
#